data_1ad60b43a78579b4b47c2209a7da158e
#
_entry.id   1ad60b43a78579b4b47c2209a7da158e
#
_cell.length_a   1.000
_cell.length_b   1.000
_cell.length_c   1.000
_cell.angle_alpha   90.00
_cell.angle_beta   90.00
_cell.angle_gamma   90.00
#
_symmetry.space_group_name_H-M   'P 1'
#
loop_
_entity.id
_entity.type
_entity.pdbx_description
1 polymer ?
#
loop_
_entity_poly.entity_id
_entity_poly.type
_entity_poly.pdbx_seq_one_letter_code
_entity_poly.pdbx_strand_id
1 'polypeptide(L)'
;MREFPKAPDPVEAASLAAAQRRVARGLGILATLDAGPRPEVPDEPVIFAGNHRSMADLFMAAASFSSWGWPIRPLVAGSYFDRPGIGGLLHRLRCIPVHGTEALDIATEVMADGWSVAIMPEGRVVPEAEWAATGVGTARPGIGRLALTTGRPVVAVGASGTEHLWPRGRNFPHIRPWRRFPLALRC
;
A
#
# COMPACT_ATOMS: atom_id res chain seq x y z
N MET A 1 -30.78 6.39 4.53
CA MET A 1 -30.25 7.08 3.34
C MET A 1 -28.74 6.97 3.46
N ARG A 2 -28.06 6.22 2.58
CA ARG A 2 -26.59 6.18 2.60
C ARG A 2 -26.13 7.55 2.05
N GLU A 3 -25.50 8.36 2.90
CA GLU A 3 -24.80 9.55 2.42
C GLU A 3 -23.78 9.12 1.36
N PHE A 4 -23.77 9.79 0.23
CA PHE A 4 -22.73 9.57 -0.77
C PHE A 4 -21.38 9.92 -0.13
N PRO A 5 -20.36 9.10 -0.31
CA PRO A 5 -19.05 9.39 0.26
C PRO A 5 -18.56 10.74 -0.25
N LYS A 6 -18.04 11.55 0.66
CA LYS A 6 -17.37 12.80 0.34
C LYS A 6 -16.20 12.50 -0.60
N ALA A 7 -16.02 13.30 -1.64
CA ALA A 7 -14.82 13.17 -2.47
C ALA A 7 -13.59 13.69 -1.71
N PRO A 8 -12.40 13.09 -1.91
CA PRO A 8 -11.18 13.62 -1.34
C PRO A 8 -10.94 15.09 -1.74
N ASP A 9 -10.30 15.85 -0.85
CA ASP A 9 -9.86 17.19 -1.20
C ASP A 9 -8.97 17.17 -2.46
N PRO A 10 -9.31 17.94 -3.51
CA PRO A 10 -8.62 17.86 -4.79
C PRO A 10 -7.16 18.32 -4.72
N VAL A 11 -6.81 19.25 -3.84
CA VAL A 11 -5.42 19.72 -3.65
C VAL A 11 -4.61 18.64 -2.98
N GLU A 12 -5.18 17.99 -1.97
CA GLU A 12 -4.55 16.86 -1.30
C GLU A 12 -4.36 15.66 -2.25
N ALA A 13 -5.39 15.35 -3.04
CA ALA A 13 -5.33 14.27 -4.03
C ALA A 13 -4.25 14.53 -5.10
N ALA A 14 -4.16 15.76 -5.61
CA ALA A 14 -3.12 16.15 -6.57
C ALA A 14 -1.71 16.06 -5.96
N SER A 15 -1.54 16.48 -4.71
CA SER A 15 -0.27 16.39 -3.97
C SER A 15 0.17 14.94 -3.78
N LEU A 16 -0.75 14.07 -3.33
CA LEU A 16 -0.50 12.65 -3.16
C LEU A 16 -0.16 11.97 -4.49
N ALA A 17 -0.93 12.24 -5.55
CA ALA A 17 -0.66 11.71 -6.88
C ALA A 17 0.73 12.15 -7.40
N ALA A 18 1.16 13.38 -7.11
CA ALA A 18 2.50 13.85 -7.45
C ALA A 18 3.59 13.09 -6.67
N ALA A 19 3.37 12.79 -5.39
CA ALA A 19 4.29 11.99 -4.58
C ALA A 19 4.38 10.56 -5.11
N GLN A 20 3.26 9.92 -5.42
CA GLN A 20 3.22 8.58 -6.02
C GLN A 20 3.95 8.53 -7.37
N ARG A 21 3.79 9.52 -8.25
CA ARG A 21 4.53 9.61 -9.53
C ARG A 21 6.04 9.72 -9.32
N ARG A 22 6.51 10.43 -8.30
CA ARG A 22 7.94 10.51 -7.97
C ARG A 22 8.49 9.16 -7.54
N VAL A 23 7.74 8.45 -6.68
CA VAL A 23 8.08 7.08 -6.27
C VAL A 23 8.12 6.14 -7.48
N ALA A 24 7.12 6.20 -8.37
CA ALA A 24 7.07 5.39 -9.58
C ALA A 24 8.29 5.61 -10.48
N ARG A 25 8.72 6.87 -10.67
CA ARG A 25 9.94 7.19 -11.45
C ARG A 25 11.19 6.62 -10.79
N GLY A 26 11.33 6.77 -9.47
CA GLY A 26 12.48 6.20 -8.73
C GLY A 26 12.50 4.68 -8.80
N LEU A 27 11.36 4.03 -8.60
CA LEU A 27 11.24 2.57 -8.71
C LEU A 27 11.58 2.08 -10.12
N GLY A 28 11.17 2.81 -11.16
CA GLY A 28 11.45 2.49 -12.56
C GLY A 28 12.93 2.44 -12.94
N ILE A 29 13.82 2.99 -12.10
CA ILE A 29 15.28 2.84 -12.28
C ILE A 29 15.71 1.43 -11.88
N LEU A 30 15.12 0.87 -10.83
CA LEU A 30 15.51 -0.41 -10.21
C LEU A 30 14.68 -1.59 -10.71
N ALA A 31 13.45 -1.34 -11.13
CA ALA A 31 12.47 -2.39 -11.43
C ALA A 31 11.63 -2.07 -12.68
N THR A 32 11.09 -3.12 -13.28
CA THR A 32 9.99 -3.05 -14.24
C THR A 32 8.71 -3.48 -13.53
N LEU A 33 7.66 -2.66 -13.62
CA LEU A 33 6.39 -2.92 -12.97
C LEU A 33 5.31 -3.30 -13.98
N ASP A 34 4.68 -4.44 -13.75
CA ASP A 34 3.42 -4.82 -14.38
C ASP A 34 2.30 -4.73 -13.32
N ALA A 35 1.58 -3.62 -13.33
CA ALA A 35 0.50 -3.36 -12.38
C ALA A 35 -0.83 -4.03 -12.78
N GLY A 36 -0.90 -4.65 -13.96
CA GLY A 36 -2.16 -5.13 -14.50
C GLY A 36 -3.18 -4.00 -14.81
N PRO A 37 -4.39 -4.34 -15.22
CA PRO A 37 -5.45 -3.37 -15.42
C PRO A 37 -5.88 -2.77 -14.08
N ARG A 38 -6.42 -1.54 -14.14
CA ARG A 38 -7.09 -0.94 -12.99
C ARG A 38 -8.29 -1.80 -12.60
N PRO A 39 -8.45 -2.17 -11.32
CA PRO A 39 -9.60 -2.98 -10.91
C PRO A 39 -10.91 -2.21 -11.09
N GLU A 40 -11.95 -2.93 -11.53
CA GLU A 40 -13.31 -2.42 -11.58
C GLU A 40 -13.93 -2.55 -10.19
N VAL A 41 -14.24 -1.43 -9.58
CA VAL A 41 -14.83 -1.36 -8.24
C VAL A 41 -15.91 -0.29 -8.22
N PRO A 42 -16.85 -0.32 -7.26
CA PRO A 42 -17.82 0.75 -7.08
C PRO A 42 -17.15 2.12 -6.96
N ASP A 43 -17.86 3.18 -7.38
CA ASP A 43 -17.41 4.58 -7.25
C ASP A 43 -17.55 5.05 -5.78
N GLU A 44 -16.82 4.38 -4.92
CA GLU A 44 -16.75 4.63 -3.49
C GLU A 44 -15.36 4.26 -2.93
N PRO A 45 -14.99 4.74 -1.73
CA PRO A 45 -13.75 4.31 -1.09
C PRO A 45 -13.69 2.81 -0.89
N VAL A 46 -12.54 2.21 -1.19
CA VAL A 46 -12.30 0.77 -1.05
C VAL A 46 -11.09 0.49 -0.16
N ILE A 47 -11.05 -0.70 0.42
CA ILE A 47 -9.93 -1.21 1.21
C ILE A 47 -9.13 -2.17 0.35
N PHE A 48 -7.91 -1.80 -0.02
CA PHE A 48 -7.01 -2.71 -0.74
C PHE A 48 -6.22 -3.55 0.25
N ALA A 49 -6.35 -4.87 0.14
CA ALA A 49 -5.73 -5.85 1.02
C ALA A 49 -4.59 -6.58 0.27
N GLY A 50 -3.34 -6.22 0.55
CA GLY A 50 -2.17 -6.79 -0.11
C GLY A 50 -1.37 -7.74 0.78
N ASN A 51 -0.71 -8.73 0.18
CA ASN A 51 0.29 -9.53 0.86
C ASN A 51 1.58 -8.73 1.12
N HIS A 52 2.33 -9.10 2.18
CA HIS A 52 3.53 -8.37 2.61
C HIS A 52 4.80 -9.21 2.52
N ARG A 53 5.50 -9.06 1.40
CA ARG A 53 6.73 -9.81 1.09
C ARG A 53 8.02 -9.04 1.37
N SER A 54 7.96 -7.70 1.35
CA SER A 54 9.15 -6.87 1.27
C SER A 54 8.92 -5.45 1.76
N MET A 55 9.99 -4.78 2.11
CA MET A 55 9.96 -3.32 2.32
C MET A 55 9.67 -2.55 1.02
N ALA A 56 9.87 -3.16 -0.14
CA ALA A 56 9.58 -2.55 -1.43
C ALA A 56 8.09 -2.56 -1.80
N ASP A 57 7.23 -3.28 -1.07
CA ASP A 57 5.79 -3.39 -1.38
C ASP A 57 5.10 -2.03 -1.38
N LEU A 58 5.47 -1.14 -0.45
CA LEU A 58 4.96 0.22 -0.41
C LEU A 58 5.29 1.00 -1.69
N PHE A 59 6.51 0.87 -2.19
CA PHE A 59 6.96 1.57 -3.40
C PHE A 59 6.26 1.01 -4.64
N MET A 60 6.11 -0.31 -4.70
CA MET A 60 5.37 -0.97 -5.77
C MET A 60 3.89 -0.56 -5.75
N ALA A 61 3.23 -0.57 -4.58
CA ALA A 61 1.86 -0.10 -4.45
C ALA A 61 1.72 1.35 -4.91
N ALA A 62 2.57 2.28 -4.41
CA ALA A 62 2.54 3.68 -4.81
C ALA A 62 2.71 3.85 -6.33
N ALA A 63 3.56 3.06 -6.97
CA ALA A 63 3.76 3.10 -8.42
C ALA A 63 2.57 2.53 -9.20
N SER A 64 1.98 1.41 -8.75
CA SER A 64 0.81 0.80 -9.36
C SER A 64 -0.41 1.73 -9.28
N PHE A 65 -0.69 2.28 -8.11
CA PHE A 65 -1.78 3.23 -7.93
C PHE A 65 -1.55 4.53 -8.71
N SER A 66 -0.29 4.95 -8.89
CA SER A 66 0.06 6.05 -9.77
C SER A 66 -0.29 5.75 -11.24
N SER A 67 -0.03 4.52 -11.71
CA SER A 67 -0.35 4.12 -13.09
C SER A 67 -1.86 4.04 -13.34
N TRP A 68 -2.63 3.72 -12.32
CA TRP A 68 -4.11 3.69 -12.38
C TRP A 68 -4.76 5.08 -12.18
N GLY A 69 -3.95 6.11 -11.88
CA GLY A 69 -4.47 7.45 -11.56
C GLY A 69 -5.30 7.48 -10.27
N TRP A 70 -5.02 6.58 -9.33
CA TRP A 70 -5.79 6.40 -8.09
C TRP A 70 -4.96 6.76 -6.87
N PRO A 71 -5.13 7.95 -6.30
CA PRO A 71 -4.46 8.31 -5.05
C PRO A 71 -5.00 7.46 -3.89
N ILE A 72 -4.09 6.78 -3.17
CA ILE A 72 -4.42 5.87 -2.07
C ILE A 72 -3.60 6.19 -0.83
N ARG A 73 -4.16 5.96 0.36
CA ARG A 73 -3.48 6.18 1.64
C ARG A 73 -3.15 4.84 2.32
N PRO A 74 -1.87 4.39 2.28
CA PRO A 74 -1.46 3.14 2.89
C PRO A 74 -1.36 3.24 4.42
N LEU A 75 -1.68 2.13 5.13
CA LEU A 75 -1.39 1.96 6.54
C LEU A 75 0.05 1.43 6.70
N VAL A 76 0.86 2.12 7.49
CA VAL A 76 2.28 1.78 7.72
C VAL A 76 2.60 1.82 9.21
N ALA A 77 3.40 0.87 9.71
CA ALA A 77 3.79 0.85 11.11
C ALA A 77 4.41 2.19 11.54
N GLY A 78 3.93 2.73 12.66
CA GLY A 78 4.29 4.08 13.15
C GLY A 78 5.78 4.28 13.36
N SER A 79 6.50 3.24 13.78
CA SER A 79 7.95 3.29 13.99
C SER A 79 8.79 3.64 12.73
N TYR A 80 8.21 3.57 11.54
CA TYR A 80 8.88 4.00 10.31
C TYR A 80 8.81 5.51 10.09
N PHE A 81 7.86 6.21 10.71
CA PHE A 81 7.71 7.65 10.57
C PHE A 81 8.84 8.44 11.22
N ASP A 82 9.46 7.88 12.27
CA ASP A 82 10.58 8.49 12.98
C ASP A 82 11.93 8.22 12.30
N ARG A 83 11.96 7.39 11.25
CA ARG A 83 13.21 7.05 10.55
C ARG A 83 13.61 8.15 9.58
N PRO A 84 14.88 8.63 9.63
CA PRO A 84 15.39 9.63 8.69
C PRO A 84 15.19 9.21 7.24
N GLY A 85 14.70 10.12 6.40
CA GLY A 85 14.44 9.90 4.97
C GLY A 85 13.12 9.15 4.69
N ILE A 86 12.85 8.05 5.39
CA ILE A 86 11.62 7.27 5.19
C ILE A 86 10.41 8.02 5.74
N GLY A 87 10.49 8.56 6.95
CA GLY A 87 9.38 9.30 7.58
C GLY A 87 8.87 10.43 6.70
N GLY A 88 9.76 11.26 6.15
CA GLY A 88 9.38 12.34 5.25
C GLY A 88 8.70 11.86 3.96
N LEU A 89 9.08 10.67 3.45
CA LEU A 89 8.40 10.04 2.31
C LEU A 89 6.99 9.56 2.71
N LEU A 90 6.85 8.90 3.87
CA LEU A 90 5.55 8.41 4.36
C LEU A 90 4.56 9.56 4.55
N HIS A 91 5.00 10.69 5.10
CA HIS A 91 4.17 11.90 5.21
C HIS A 91 3.74 12.43 3.84
N ARG A 92 4.64 12.47 2.87
CA ARG A 92 4.30 12.91 1.49
C ARG A 92 3.35 11.95 0.78
N LEU A 93 3.46 10.65 1.06
CA LEU A 93 2.52 9.63 0.59
C LEU A 93 1.24 9.57 1.44
N ARG A 94 1.09 10.47 2.42
CA ARG A 94 -0.07 10.53 3.34
C ARG A 94 -0.39 9.18 3.96
N CYS A 95 0.64 8.39 4.24
CA CYS A 95 0.48 7.11 4.92
C CYS A 95 -0.15 7.31 6.30
N ILE A 96 -0.98 6.36 6.71
CA ILE A 96 -1.63 6.35 8.02
C ILE A 96 -0.72 5.60 8.99
N PRO A 97 -0.22 6.22 10.08
CA PRO A 97 0.61 5.54 11.06
C PRO A 97 -0.20 4.54 11.88
N VAL A 98 0.32 3.31 12.00
CA VAL A 98 -0.29 2.26 12.82
C VAL A 98 0.39 2.22 14.18
N HIS A 99 -0.36 2.66 15.21
CA HIS A 99 -0.02 2.55 16.63
C HIS A 99 -1.18 1.80 17.33
N GLY A 100 -1.09 0.46 17.39
CA GLY A 100 -2.17 -0.32 18.01
C GLY A 100 -3.50 -0.28 17.24
N THR A 101 -4.62 -0.22 17.96
CA THR A 101 -5.98 -0.26 17.41
C THR A 101 -6.48 1.09 16.88
N GLU A 102 -5.91 2.20 17.31
CA GLU A 102 -6.28 3.57 16.90
C GLU A 102 -6.15 3.79 15.38
N ALA A 103 -5.28 3.03 14.73
CA ALA A 103 -5.11 3.09 13.28
C ALA A 103 -6.40 2.76 12.50
N LEU A 104 -7.28 1.95 13.07
CA LEU A 104 -8.57 1.61 12.43
C LEU A 104 -9.56 2.78 12.51
N ASP A 105 -9.53 3.54 13.60
CA ASP A 105 -10.37 4.73 13.77
C ASP A 105 -9.92 5.81 12.79
N ILE A 106 -8.61 6.07 12.71
CA ILE A 106 -8.03 7.00 11.72
C ILE A 106 -8.35 6.55 10.29
N ALA A 107 -8.24 5.26 9.99
CA ALA A 107 -8.56 4.73 8.66
C ALA A 107 -10.06 4.91 8.34
N THR A 108 -10.93 4.75 9.33
CA THR A 108 -12.38 4.97 9.18
C THR A 108 -12.69 6.42 8.85
N GLU A 109 -12.08 7.38 9.56
CA GLU A 109 -12.22 8.81 9.28
C GLU A 109 -11.70 9.17 7.88
N VAL A 110 -10.53 8.67 7.51
CA VAL A 110 -9.93 8.84 6.18
C VAL A 110 -10.86 8.34 5.08
N MET A 111 -11.52 7.19 5.29
CA MET A 111 -12.48 6.64 4.34
C MET A 111 -13.79 7.44 4.30
N ALA A 112 -14.22 8.02 5.43
CA ALA A 112 -15.36 8.95 5.47
C ALA A 112 -15.10 10.23 4.68
N ASP A 113 -13.84 10.67 4.60
CA ASP A 113 -13.38 11.78 3.76
C ASP A 113 -13.19 11.41 2.27
N GLY A 114 -13.60 10.19 1.88
CA GLY A 114 -13.60 9.77 0.47
C GLY A 114 -12.32 9.07 0.00
N TRP A 115 -11.35 8.81 0.89
CA TRP A 115 -10.11 8.15 0.50
C TRP A 115 -10.23 6.63 0.53
N SER A 116 -9.66 5.99 -0.48
CA SER A 116 -9.34 4.56 -0.40
C SER A 116 -8.07 4.33 0.43
N VAL A 117 -7.99 3.20 1.10
CA VAL A 117 -6.85 2.83 1.94
C VAL A 117 -6.23 1.51 1.48
N ALA A 118 -4.93 1.34 1.73
CA ALA A 118 -4.25 0.06 1.52
C ALA A 118 -3.73 -0.47 2.86
N ILE A 119 -3.96 -1.75 3.09
CA ILE A 119 -3.53 -2.47 4.29
C ILE A 119 -2.87 -3.78 3.90
N MET A 120 -1.83 -4.15 4.61
CA MET A 120 -1.23 -5.48 4.57
C MET A 120 -1.68 -6.24 5.82
N PRO A 121 -2.68 -7.14 5.70
CA PRO A 121 -3.34 -7.75 6.87
C PRO A 121 -2.39 -8.56 7.75
N GLU A 122 -1.29 -9.04 7.22
CA GLU A 122 -0.26 -9.78 7.96
C GLU A 122 0.44 -8.91 9.02
N GLY A 123 0.46 -7.58 8.82
CA GLY A 123 1.05 -6.60 9.74
C GLY A 123 2.56 -6.71 9.91
N ARG A 124 3.22 -7.52 9.08
CA ARG A 124 4.67 -7.72 9.03
C ARG A 124 5.10 -8.28 7.69
N VAL A 125 6.35 -8.09 7.32
CA VAL A 125 6.94 -8.82 6.19
C VAL A 125 6.99 -10.30 6.53
N VAL A 126 6.33 -11.14 5.74
CA VAL A 126 6.24 -12.59 5.96
C VAL A 126 7.59 -13.24 5.71
N PRO A 127 8.10 -14.08 6.64
CA PRO A 127 9.32 -14.84 6.43
C PRO A 127 9.18 -15.83 5.26
N GLU A 128 10.28 -16.09 4.56
CA GLU A 128 10.29 -17.00 3.41
C GLU A 128 9.80 -18.42 3.75
N ALA A 129 10.19 -18.95 4.91
CA ALA A 129 9.77 -20.29 5.35
C ALA A 129 8.25 -20.39 5.56
N GLU A 130 7.63 -19.35 6.11
CA GLU A 130 6.17 -19.28 6.29
C GLU A 130 5.46 -19.14 4.94
N TRP A 131 5.99 -18.28 4.08
CA TRP A 131 5.46 -18.11 2.74
C TRP A 131 5.53 -19.39 1.91
N ALA A 132 6.66 -20.12 1.93
CA ALA A 132 6.84 -21.38 1.23
C ALA A 132 5.86 -22.47 1.70
N ALA A 133 5.46 -22.44 2.97
CA ALA A 133 4.53 -23.41 3.55
C ALA A 133 3.06 -23.12 3.22
N THR A 134 2.67 -21.85 3.12
CA THR A 134 1.26 -21.44 3.10
C THR A 134 0.87 -20.54 1.92
N GLY A 135 1.84 -19.97 1.21
CA GLY A 135 1.62 -19.00 0.13
C GLY A 135 1.17 -17.61 0.59
N VAL A 136 0.79 -17.44 1.85
CA VAL A 136 0.41 -16.16 2.48
C VAL A 136 0.75 -16.20 3.96
N GLY A 137 0.91 -15.05 4.57
CA GLY A 137 1.05 -14.95 6.03
C GLY A 137 -0.32 -14.95 6.72
N THR A 138 -0.30 -15.15 8.04
CA THR A 138 -1.52 -15.10 8.86
C THR A 138 -2.06 -13.67 8.90
N ALA A 139 -3.28 -13.48 8.42
CA ALA A 139 -3.96 -12.19 8.46
C ALA A 139 -4.44 -11.84 9.87
N ARG A 140 -4.29 -10.58 10.26
CA ARG A 140 -4.85 -10.02 11.49
C ARG A 140 -6.31 -9.58 11.27
N PRO A 141 -7.16 -9.61 12.29
CA PRO A 141 -8.59 -9.31 12.15
C PRO A 141 -8.91 -7.84 11.86
N GLY A 142 -7.92 -6.94 11.91
CA GLY A 142 -8.12 -5.49 11.73
C GLY A 142 -8.79 -5.12 10.41
N ILE A 143 -8.45 -5.81 9.32
CA ILE A 143 -9.07 -5.54 8.02
C ILE A 143 -10.57 -5.89 8.01
N GLY A 144 -10.95 -7.02 8.63
CA GLY A 144 -12.37 -7.41 8.76
C GLY A 144 -13.15 -6.42 9.61
N ARG A 145 -12.55 -5.93 10.70
CA ARG A 145 -13.16 -4.87 11.53
C ARG A 145 -13.37 -3.60 10.73
N LEU A 146 -12.33 -3.12 9.99
CA LEU A 146 -12.44 -1.92 9.18
C LEU A 146 -13.54 -2.05 8.13
N ALA A 147 -13.60 -3.19 7.43
CA ALA A 147 -14.64 -3.45 6.43
C ALA A 147 -16.04 -3.44 7.02
N LEU A 148 -16.25 -4.11 8.18
CA LEU A 148 -17.53 -4.14 8.87
C LEU A 148 -17.94 -2.76 9.41
N THR A 149 -17.01 -2.00 9.98
CA THR A 149 -17.28 -0.67 10.53
C THR A 149 -17.63 0.33 9.44
N THR A 150 -16.91 0.30 8.33
CA THR A 150 -17.10 1.26 7.23
C THR A 150 -18.16 0.83 6.22
N GLY A 151 -18.51 -0.46 6.17
CA GLY A 151 -19.35 -1.05 5.14
C GLY A 151 -18.72 -1.01 3.74
N ARG A 152 -17.39 -0.80 3.64
CA ARG A 152 -16.69 -0.63 2.37
C ARG A 152 -16.17 -1.96 1.83
N PRO A 153 -16.13 -2.11 0.49
CA PRO A 153 -15.63 -3.32 -0.15
C PRO A 153 -14.13 -3.50 0.08
N VAL A 154 -13.71 -4.77 0.14
CA VAL A 154 -12.30 -5.17 0.21
C VAL A 154 -11.87 -5.73 -1.13
N VAL A 155 -10.80 -5.19 -1.69
CA VAL A 155 -10.16 -5.66 -2.92
C VAL A 155 -8.88 -6.38 -2.55
N ALA A 156 -8.80 -7.68 -2.88
CA ALA A 156 -7.58 -8.46 -2.68
C ALA A 156 -6.52 -8.07 -3.71
N VAL A 157 -5.27 -7.93 -3.25
CA VAL A 157 -4.13 -7.53 -4.07
C VAL A 157 -2.99 -8.53 -3.89
N GLY A 158 -2.58 -9.17 -4.98
CA GLY A 158 -1.40 -10.02 -5.02
C GLY A 158 -0.16 -9.25 -5.49
N ALA A 159 0.90 -9.25 -4.69
CA ALA A 159 2.18 -8.61 -4.97
C ALA A 159 3.30 -9.65 -5.08
N SER A 160 4.17 -9.53 -6.09
CA SER A 160 5.30 -10.43 -6.28
C SER A 160 6.53 -9.72 -6.85
N GLY A 161 7.73 -10.28 -6.60
CA GLY A 161 9.01 -9.79 -7.09
C GLY A 161 9.71 -8.78 -6.17
N THR A 162 8.98 -8.14 -5.28
CA THR A 162 9.51 -7.15 -4.33
C THR A 162 10.51 -7.75 -3.36
N GLU A 163 10.34 -9.02 -2.98
CA GLU A 163 11.24 -9.79 -2.13
C GLU A 163 12.65 -9.96 -2.74
N HIS A 164 12.75 -9.93 -4.06
CA HIS A 164 14.04 -9.95 -4.76
C HIS A 164 14.69 -8.58 -4.83
N LEU A 165 13.88 -7.51 -4.90
CA LEU A 165 14.36 -6.14 -4.91
C LEU A 165 14.85 -5.71 -3.52
N TRP A 166 14.05 -5.96 -2.49
CA TRP A 166 14.39 -5.58 -1.12
C TRP A 166 14.05 -6.69 -0.13
N PRO A 167 14.91 -7.71 -0.02
CA PRO A 167 14.69 -8.84 0.89
C PRO A 167 14.53 -8.40 2.34
N ARG A 168 13.73 -9.16 3.09
CA ARG A 168 13.58 -8.97 4.54
C ARG A 168 14.94 -8.99 5.25
N GLY A 169 15.14 -8.06 6.19
CA GLY A 169 16.38 -7.97 6.99
C GLY A 169 17.51 -7.18 6.33
N ARG A 170 17.32 -6.67 5.12
CA ARG A 170 18.26 -5.75 4.49
C ARG A 170 17.91 -4.29 4.74
N ASN A 171 18.95 -3.46 4.94
CA ASN A 171 18.78 -2.02 5.14
C ASN A 171 18.51 -1.27 3.82
N PHE A 172 18.98 -1.81 2.69
CA PHE A 172 18.88 -1.19 1.37
C PHE A 172 18.41 -2.18 0.31
N PRO A 173 17.73 -1.70 -0.74
CA PRO A 173 17.37 -2.53 -1.88
C PRO A 173 18.61 -3.03 -2.62
N HIS A 174 18.46 -4.13 -3.35
CA HIS A 174 19.46 -4.59 -4.28
C HIS A 174 19.51 -3.66 -5.50
N ILE A 175 20.71 -3.30 -5.91
CA ILE A 175 20.94 -2.56 -7.17
C ILE A 175 21.58 -3.53 -8.15
N ARG A 176 20.95 -3.70 -9.30
CA ARG A 176 21.50 -4.45 -10.44
C ARG A 176 21.73 -3.49 -11.61
N PRO A 177 22.97 -3.17 -11.95
CA PRO A 177 23.26 -2.13 -12.97
C PRO A 177 22.73 -2.47 -14.37
N TRP A 178 22.62 -3.78 -14.68
CA TRP A 178 22.31 -4.26 -16.02
C TRP A 178 20.92 -4.91 -16.17
N ARG A 179 20.19 -5.09 -15.08
CA ARG A 179 18.90 -5.79 -15.12
C ARG A 179 17.95 -5.27 -14.04
N ARG A 180 16.80 -4.77 -14.46
CA ARG A 180 15.73 -4.37 -13.54
C ARG A 180 15.04 -5.60 -12.93
N PHE A 181 14.54 -5.44 -11.72
CA PHE A 181 13.73 -6.48 -11.07
C PHE A 181 12.33 -6.47 -11.66
N PRO A 182 11.81 -7.63 -12.12
CA PRO A 182 10.40 -7.72 -12.51
C PRO A 182 9.51 -7.70 -11.26
N LEU A 183 8.55 -6.79 -11.24
CA LEU A 183 7.53 -6.68 -10.20
C LEU A 183 6.16 -6.86 -10.84
N ALA A 184 5.25 -7.55 -10.16
CA ALA A 184 3.88 -7.69 -10.61
C ALA A 184 2.89 -7.45 -9.46
N LEU A 185 1.79 -6.74 -9.77
CA LEU A 185 0.67 -6.50 -8.88
C LEU A 185 -0.62 -6.85 -9.62
N ARG A 186 -1.52 -7.58 -8.95
CA ARG A 186 -2.82 -8.01 -9.49
C ARG A 186 -3.92 -7.80 -8.44
N CYS A 187 -5.09 -7.41 -8.91
CA CYS A 187 -6.33 -7.34 -8.14
C CYS A 187 -7.32 -8.38 -8.62
#